data_da9d6a7e298238b668ef93ac628e4adc
#
_entry.id   da9d6a7e298238b668ef93ac628e4adc
#
_cell.length_a   1.000
_cell.length_b   1.000
_cell.length_c   1.000
_cell.angle_alpha   90.00
_cell.angle_beta   90.00
_cell.angle_gamma   90.00
#
_symmetry.space_group_name_H-M   'P 1'
#
loop_
_entity.id
_entity.type
_entity.pdbx_description
1 polymer ?
#
loop_
_entity_poly.entity_id
_entity_poly.type
_entity_poly.pdbx_seq_one_letter_code
_entity_poly.pdbx_strand_id
1 'polypeptide(L)'
;MKKLRTLLCLLCLAALFATALCVPAFAELETIPYTQYASGGTPTDLEAVILLENSNKTFTRYQVAYTSCTCRGPEKNYRSVMYIEILNTKKTPEEAAIRQISLGELDGVTVGLWGDSNPVMGHPDYTAEYMDENLVQKLVGTSKAQYDAWEGYGDTIETVNPDAVSGATVSVSNMTSLIKALFQYHTDKYYKQ
;
A
#
# COMPACT_ATOMS: atom_id res chain seq x y z
N MET A 1 55.73 3.43 -31.12
CA MET A 1 54.63 4.40 -30.90
C MET A 1 53.23 3.90 -31.31
N LYS A 2 53.07 3.26 -32.49
CA LYS A 2 51.74 2.70 -32.93
C LYS A 2 51.18 1.63 -31.99
N LYS A 3 51.98 0.66 -31.54
CA LYS A 3 51.56 -0.42 -30.63
C LYS A 3 51.09 0.10 -29.25
N LEU A 4 51.71 1.18 -28.73
CA LEU A 4 51.34 1.78 -27.45
C LEU A 4 49.98 2.50 -27.55
N ARG A 5 49.68 3.15 -28.67
CA ARG A 5 48.38 3.81 -28.93
C ARG A 5 47.26 2.80 -29.04
N THR A 6 47.51 1.66 -29.74
CA THR A 6 46.51 0.58 -29.85
C THR A 6 46.21 -0.08 -28.50
N LEU A 7 47.24 -0.28 -27.66
CA LEU A 7 47.05 -0.82 -26.31
C LEU A 7 46.27 0.13 -25.40
N LEU A 8 46.51 1.43 -25.50
CA LEU A 8 45.78 2.46 -24.73
C LEU A 8 44.29 2.53 -25.15
N CYS A 9 44.03 2.47 -26.45
CA CYS A 9 42.65 2.43 -26.96
C CYS A 9 41.87 1.18 -26.50
N LEU A 10 42.53 0.01 -26.49
CA LEU A 10 41.90 -1.24 -26.00
C LEU A 10 41.61 -1.19 -24.49
N LEU A 11 42.52 -0.60 -23.69
CA LEU A 11 42.28 -0.39 -22.26
C LEU A 11 41.14 0.60 -21.98
N CYS A 12 41.02 1.68 -22.76
CA CYS A 12 39.93 2.64 -22.64
C CYS A 12 38.58 2.01 -23.03
N LEU A 13 38.57 1.18 -24.12
CA LEU A 13 37.36 0.45 -24.49
C LEU A 13 36.92 -0.58 -23.41
N ALA A 14 37.86 -1.32 -22.84
CA ALA A 14 37.59 -2.26 -21.76
C ALA A 14 37.07 -1.57 -20.50
N ALA A 15 37.60 -0.40 -20.15
CA ALA A 15 37.11 0.42 -19.03
C ALA A 15 35.70 0.96 -19.29
N LEU A 16 35.38 1.40 -20.51
CA LEU A 16 34.04 1.82 -20.92
C LEU A 16 33.04 0.68 -20.87
N PHE A 17 33.42 -0.54 -21.29
CA PHE A 17 32.57 -1.72 -21.18
C PHE A 17 32.34 -2.15 -19.72
N ALA A 18 33.35 -2.06 -18.86
CA ALA A 18 33.22 -2.37 -17.43
C ALA A 18 32.27 -1.40 -16.68
N THR A 19 32.29 -0.10 -17.06
CA THR A 19 31.35 0.88 -16.48
C THR A 19 29.91 0.71 -16.98
N ALA A 20 29.71 0.21 -18.21
CA ALA A 20 28.39 -0.09 -18.75
C ALA A 20 27.70 -1.31 -18.07
N LEU A 21 28.49 -2.20 -17.45
CA LEU A 21 27.95 -3.37 -16.71
C LEU A 21 27.63 -3.05 -15.25
N CYS A 22 27.98 -1.88 -14.75
CA CYS A 22 27.61 -1.38 -13.40
C CYS A 22 26.35 -0.50 -13.44
N VAL A 23 25.35 -0.85 -14.22
CA VAL A 23 24.01 -0.30 -14.00
C VAL A 23 23.54 -0.92 -12.69
N PRO A 24 23.30 -0.13 -11.62
CA PRO A 24 22.69 -0.69 -10.42
C PRO A 24 21.37 -1.31 -10.87
N ALA A 25 21.21 -2.62 -10.70
CA ALA A 25 19.91 -3.25 -10.81
C ALA A 25 19.05 -2.59 -9.73
N PHE A 26 18.22 -1.63 -10.10
CA PHE A 26 17.16 -1.18 -9.23
C PHE A 26 16.32 -2.42 -8.94
N ALA A 27 16.29 -2.85 -7.68
CA ALA A 27 15.42 -3.93 -7.28
C ALA A 27 14.00 -3.52 -7.70
N GLU A 28 13.35 -4.33 -8.50
CA GLU A 28 11.96 -4.13 -8.86
C GLU A 28 11.15 -4.14 -7.57
N LEU A 29 10.35 -3.10 -7.37
CA LEU A 29 9.51 -3.00 -6.17
C LEU A 29 8.46 -4.11 -6.23
N GLU A 30 8.25 -4.79 -5.12
CA GLU A 30 7.21 -5.81 -5.02
C GLU A 30 5.83 -5.17 -5.16
N THR A 31 4.93 -5.82 -5.89
CA THR A 31 3.55 -5.39 -6.08
C THR A 31 2.57 -6.40 -5.50
N ILE A 32 1.41 -5.92 -5.09
CA ILE A 32 0.31 -6.72 -4.55
C ILE A 32 -0.93 -6.45 -5.39
N PRO A 33 -1.50 -7.47 -6.06
CA PRO A 33 -2.76 -7.31 -6.75
C PRO A 33 -3.90 -7.13 -5.72
N TYR A 34 -4.78 -6.18 -5.97
CA TYR A 34 -5.97 -5.94 -5.17
C TYR A 34 -7.12 -5.45 -6.07
N THR A 35 -8.36 -5.68 -5.63
CA THR A 35 -9.53 -5.22 -6.38
C THR A 35 -9.84 -3.78 -6.03
N GLN A 36 -9.89 -2.91 -7.04
CA GLN A 36 -10.38 -1.56 -6.88
C GLN A 36 -11.86 -1.46 -7.24
N TYR A 37 -12.54 -0.54 -6.60
CA TYR A 37 -13.93 -0.22 -6.84
C TYR A 37 -14.07 1.20 -7.40
N ALA A 38 -15.03 1.38 -8.30
CA ALA A 38 -15.39 2.69 -8.85
C ALA A 38 -16.88 2.93 -8.59
N SER A 39 -17.26 4.18 -8.41
CA SER A 39 -18.67 4.55 -8.22
C SER A 39 -19.48 4.17 -9.47
N GLY A 40 -20.40 3.22 -9.33
CA GLY A 40 -21.22 2.70 -10.44
C GLY A 40 -20.47 1.92 -11.51
N GLY A 41 -19.19 1.59 -11.28
CA GLY A 41 -18.34 0.84 -12.21
C GLY A 41 -18.21 -0.64 -11.87
N THR A 42 -17.65 -1.40 -12.82
CA THR A 42 -17.26 -2.78 -12.57
C THR A 42 -15.95 -2.78 -11.77
N PRO A 43 -15.84 -3.60 -10.70
CA PRO A 43 -14.58 -3.79 -10.00
C PRO A 43 -13.49 -4.26 -10.97
N THR A 44 -12.28 -3.74 -10.83
CA THR A 44 -11.13 -4.10 -11.65
C THR A 44 -9.91 -4.36 -10.77
N ASP A 45 -8.99 -5.19 -11.24
CA ASP A 45 -7.76 -5.47 -10.52
C ASP A 45 -6.72 -4.39 -10.82
N LEU A 46 -6.07 -3.92 -9.77
CA LEU A 46 -4.91 -3.04 -9.81
C LEU A 46 -3.80 -3.63 -8.96
N GLU A 47 -2.62 -3.03 -9.11
CA GLU A 47 -1.46 -3.35 -8.30
C GLU A 47 -1.15 -2.21 -7.33
N ALA A 48 -0.96 -2.55 -6.08
CA ALA A 48 -0.35 -1.70 -5.08
C ALA A 48 1.15 -1.96 -5.04
N VAL A 49 1.95 -0.94 -4.75
CA VAL A 49 3.42 -1.03 -4.73
C VAL A 49 3.90 -1.00 -3.30
N ILE A 50 4.68 -2.00 -2.88
CA ILE A 50 5.37 -2.01 -1.60
C ILE A 50 6.60 -1.11 -1.71
N LEU A 51 6.53 0.08 -1.11
CA LEU A 51 7.63 1.04 -1.07
C LEU A 51 8.68 0.68 -0.01
N LEU A 52 8.22 0.08 1.09
CA LEU A 52 9.06 -0.37 2.19
C LEU A 52 8.46 -1.63 2.80
N GLU A 53 9.30 -2.61 3.04
CA GLU A 53 9.02 -3.77 3.88
C GLU A 53 10.18 -3.96 4.85
N ASN A 54 9.87 -4.02 6.14
CA ASN A 54 10.87 -4.29 7.18
C ASN A 54 10.27 -5.18 8.26
N SER A 55 10.83 -6.37 8.41
CA SER A 55 10.35 -7.40 9.34
C SER A 55 11.28 -7.60 10.53
N ASN A 56 10.70 -7.86 11.68
CA ASN A 56 11.37 -8.32 12.87
C ASN A 56 10.60 -9.49 13.50
N LYS A 57 11.03 -9.99 14.66
CA LYS A 57 10.37 -11.13 15.31
C LYS A 57 8.94 -10.87 15.78
N THR A 58 8.55 -9.62 15.95
CA THR A 58 7.26 -9.23 16.53
C THR A 58 6.25 -8.82 15.48
N PHE A 59 6.68 -8.05 14.48
CA PHE A 59 5.82 -7.51 13.44
C PHE A 59 6.61 -7.22 12.17
N THR A 60 5.89 -7.10 11.07
CA THR A 60 6.39 -6.56 9.81
C THR A 60 5.71 -5.23 9.54
N ARG A 61 6.50 -4.23 9.18
CA ARG A 61 6.02 -2.91 8.75
C ARG A 61 6.08 -2.80 7.25
N TYR A 62 5.04 -2.20 6.71
CA TYR A 62 4.90 -1.91 5.28
C TYR A 62 4.62 -0.44 5.07
N GLN A 63 5.13 0.08 3.96
CA GLN A 63 4.65 1.32 3.37
C GLN A 63 4.18 0.98 1.96
N VAL A 64 2.91 1.21 1.67
CA VAL A 64 2.28 0.74 0.44
C VAL A 64 1.61 1.91 -0.28
N ALA A 65 1.96 2.12 -1.55
CA ALA A 65 1.30 3.07 -2.41
C ALA A 65 0.19 2.37 -3.22
N TYR A 66 -0.99 2.96 -3.27
CA TYR A 66 -2.15 2.37 -3.93
C TYR A 66 -3.10 3.42 -4.51
N THR A 67 -3.98 3.01 -5.40
CA THR A 67 -5.07 3.86 -5.89
C THR A 67 -6.22 3.82 -4.90
N SER A 68 -6.47 4.94 -4.24
CA SER A 68 -7.49 5.04 -3.20
C SER A 68 -8.88 5.33 -3.76
N CYS A 69 -8.99 6.12 -4.83
CA CYS A 69 -10.28 6.39 -5.48
C CYS A 69 -10.12 6.55 -7.00
N THR A 70 -11.10 6.02 -7.73
CA THR A 70 -11.25 6.17 -9.19
C THR A 70 -12.58 6.83 -9.57
N CYS A 71 -13.27 7.41 -8.60
CA CYS A 71 -14.63 7.92 -8.76
C CYS A 71 -14.76 9.12 -9.74
N ARG A 72 -13.63 9.73 -10.14
CA ARG A 72 -13.60 10.86 -11.10
C ARG A 72 -12.99 10.50 -12.47
N GLY A 73 -12.87 9.22 -12.76
CA GLY A 73 -12.33 8.69 -14.01
C GLY A 73 -10.81 8.47 -13.97
N PRO A 74 -10.28 7.73 -14.97
CA PRO A 74 -8.92 7.21 -14.95
C PRO A 74 -7.81 8.29 -14.95
N GLU A 75 -8.10 9.48 -15.49
CA GLU A 75 -7.15 10.59 -15.52
C GLU A 75 -7.03 11.32 -14.18
N LYS A 76 -7.96 11.08 -13.25
CA LYS A 76 -8.04 11.73 -11.93
C LYS A 76 -8.04 10.73 -10.79
N ASN A 77 -7.33 9.63 -10.95
CA ASN A 77 -7.17 8.66 -9.88
C ASN A 77 -6.41 9.28 -8.71
N TYR A 78 -7.00 9.16 -7.54
CA TYR A 78 -6.32 9.55 -6.31
C TYR A 78 -5.50 8.40 -5.78
N ARG A 79 -4.27 8.70 -5.41
CA ARG A 79 -3.34 7.74 -4.82
C ARG A 79 -3.05 8.11 -3.38
N SER A 80 -2.92 7.10 -2.56
CA SER A 80 -2.54 7.23 -1.15
C SER A 80 -1.34 6.36 -0.84
N VAL A 81 -0.64 6.72 0.21
CA VAL A 81 0.41 5.89 0.80
C VAL A 81 -0.04 5.55 2.21
N MET A 82 -0.11 4.26 2.51
CA MET A 82 -0.49 3.73 3.81
C MET A 82 0.74 3.16 4.50
N TYR A 83 0.93 3.51 5.77
CA TYR A 83 1.82 2.79 6.67
C TYR A 83 1.01 1.80 7.49
N ILE A 84 1.48 0.55 7.57
CA ILE A 84 0.81 -0.51 8.32
C ILE A 84 1.81 -1.47 8.93
N GLU A 85 1.56 -1.90 10.17
CA GLU A 85 2.30 -2.95 10.85
C GLU A 85 1.39 -4.15 11.12
N ILE A 86 1.83 -5.34 10.72
CA ILE A 86 1.12 -6.61 10.95
C ILE A 86 1.94 -7.49 11.90
N LEU A 87 1.29 -8.07 12.89
CA LEU A 87 1.92 -8.92 13.90
C LEU A 87 2.38 -10.25 13.31
N ASN A 88 3.65 -10.63 13.59
CA ASN A 88 4.27 -11.91 13.24
C ASN A 88 4.13 -12.97 14.37
N THR A 89 3.63 -12.57 15.55
CA THR A 89 3.67 -13.38 16.77
C THR A 89 2.42 -14.22 17.00
N LYS A 90 1.48 -14.17 16.10
CA LYS A 90 0.23 -14.94 16.19
C LYS A 90 0.48 -16.40 15.82
N LYS A 91 -0.35 -17.30 16.36
CA LYS A 91 -0.15 -18.74 16.19
C LYS A 91 -0.55 -19.24 14.81
N THR A 92 -1.58 -18.63 14.26
CA THR A 92 -2.11 -18.99 12.93
C THR A 92 -2.17 -17.79 12.00
N PRO A 93 -2.14 -17.99 10.69
CA PRO A 93 -2.28 -16.91 9.71
C PRO A 93 -3.53 -16.06 9.92
N GLU A 94 -4.66 -16.69 10.27
CA GLU A 94 -5.96 -16.05 10.45
C GLU A 94 -5.97 -15.07 11.64
N GLU A 95 -5.10 -15.31 12.63
CA GLU A 95 -4.93 -14.45 13.80
C GLU A 95 -3.98 -13.29 13.55
N ALA A 96 -3.25 -13.25 12.41
CA ALA A 96 -2.43 -12.11 12.05
C ALA A 96 -3.28 -10.84 12.13
N ALA A 97 -2.79 -9.79 12.80
CA ALA A 97 -3.59 -8.62 13.13
C ALA A 97 -2.82 -7.33 12.89
N ILE A 98 -3.54 -6.26 12.58
CA ILE A 98 -3.00 -4.91 12.46
C ILE A 98 -2.54 -4.44 13.84
N ARG A 99 -1.26 -4.14 13.97
CA ARG A 99 -0.66 -3.55 15.16
C ARG A 99 -0.75 -2.02 15.16
N GLN A 100 -0.52 -1.43 13.99
CA GLN A 100 -0.56 0.01 13.75
C GLN A 100 -0.90 0.27 12.29
N ILE A 101 -1.61 1.35 12.02
CA ILE A 101 -1.92 1.80 10.67
C ILE A 101 -2.05 3.32 10.67
N SER A 102 -1.60 4.00 9.63
CA SER A 102 -1.79 5.44 9.44
C SER A 102 -1.69 5.84 7.97
N LEU A 103 -2.21 7.02 7.64
CA LEU A 103 -2.05 7.67 6.33
C LEU A 103 -0.80 8.54 6.24
N GLY A 104 0.04 8.50 7.26
CA GLY A 104 1.21 9.34 7.42
C GLY A 104 0.98 10.48 8.41
N GLU A 105 1.94 10.69 9.28
CA GLU A 105 1.90 11.66 10.36
C GLU A 105 3.22 12.42 10.42
N LEU A 106 3.14 13.72 10.70
CA LEU A 106 4.27 14.58 10.98
C LEU A 106 3.92 15.44 12.20
N ASP A 107 4.70 15.31 13.27
CA ASP A 107 4.53 16.04 14.53
C ASP A 107 3.10 15.94 15.10
N GLY A 108 2.48 14.76 15.02
CA GLY A 108 1.13 14.49 15.51
C GLY A 108 0.01 15.01 14.60
N VAL A 109 0.33 15.42 13.39
CA VAL A 109 -0.65 15.87 12.38
C VAL A 109 -0.66 14.93 11.20
N THR A 110 -1.84 14.44 10.81
CA THR A 110 -2.00 13.62 9.60
C THR A 110 -1.71 14.45 8.37
N VAL A 111 -0.67 14.05 7.63
CA VAL A 111 -0.21 14.73 6.40
C VAL A 111 -0.50 13.94 5.13
N GLY A 112 -0.99 12.70 5.27
CA GLY A 112 -1.34 11.84 4.15
C GLY A 112 -2.62 12.25 3.45
N LEU A 113 -2.89 11.61 2.31
CA LEU A 113 -4.10 11.78 1.53
C LEU A 113 -5.06 10.62 1.81
N TRP A 114 -6.31 10.97 2.14
CA TRP A 114 -7.32 9.96 2.37
C TRP A 114 -7.73 9.25 1.09
N GLY A 115 -8.07 9.93 0.06
CA GLY A 115 -8.64 9.32 -1.13
C GLY A 115 -8.89 10.34 -2.23
N ASP A 116 -10.15 10.62 -2.52
CA ASP A 116 -10.53 11.45 -3.64
C ASP A 116 -10.39 12.96 -3.39
N SER A 117 -10.34 13.39 -2.15
CA SER A 117 -10.08 14.78 -1.78
C SER A 117 -9.76 14.94 -0.29
N ASN A 118 -9.15 16.08 0.04
CA ASN A 118 -8.93 16.51 1.41
C ASN A 118 -9.37 17.99 1.51
N PRO A 119 -10.54 18.30 2.07
CA PRO A 119 -11.54 17.38 2.65
C PRO A 119 -12.30 16.56 1.59
N VAL A 120 -12.99 15.51 2.04
CA VAL A 120 -13.85 14.68 1.17
C VAL A 120 -14.92 15.54 0.53
N MET A 121 -15.11 15.38 -0.78
CA MET A 121 -16.02 16.22 -1.57
C MET A 121 -17.45 16.22 -0.99
N GLY A 122 -17.98 17.41 -0.77
CA GLY A 122 -19.31 17.61 -0.17
C GLY A 122 -19.35 17.54 1.37
N HIS A 123 -18.20 17.23 2.00
CA HIS A 123 -18.07 17.09 3.46
C HIS A 123 -16.83 17.86 3.96
N PRO A 124 -16.92 19.17 4.15
CA PRO A 124 -15.76 20.02 4.47
C PRO A 124 -15.06 19.62 5.78
N ASP A 125 -15.77 18.96 6.68
CA ASP A 125 -15.23 18.51 7.97
C ASP A 125 -14.52 17.14 7.88
N TYR A 126 -14.66 16.43 6.76
CA TYR A 126 -14.04 15.11 6.58
C TYR A 126 -12.65 15.26 5.94
N THR A 127 -11.71 15.73 6.74
CA THR A 127 -10.30 15.86 6.40
C THR A 127 -9.58 14.51 6.48
N ALA A 128 -8.34 14.42 6.00
CA ALA A 128 -7.51 13.23 6.18
C ALA A 128 -7.32 12.88 7.66
N GLU A 129 -7.17 13.88 8.52
CA GLU A 129 -7.09 13.71 9.98
C GLU A 129 -8.39 13.12 10.56
N TYR A 130 -9.54 13.68 10.18
CA TYR A 130 -10.83 13.12 10.58
C TYR A 130 -10.98 11.65 10.15
N MET A 131 -10.58 11.32 8.91
CA MET A 131 -10.66 9.95 8.39
C MET A 131 -9.69 9.02 9.10
N ASP A 132 -8.50 9.50 9.41
CA ASP A 132 -7.53 8.71 10.19
C ASP A 132 -8.11 8.38 11.57
N GLU A 133 -8.58 9.35 12.32
CA GLU A 133 -9.13 9.16 13.68
C GLU A 133 -10.43 8.33 13.71
N ASN A 134 -11.34 8.59 12.78
CA ASN A 134 -12.68 8.02 12.84
C ASN A 134 -12.84 6.72 12.08
N LEU A 135 -11.90 6.37 11.21
CA LEU A 135 -11.93 5.17 10.38
C LEU A 135 -10.63 4.36 10.50
N VAL A 136 -9.49 4.94 10.09
CA VAL A 136 -8.23 4.19 9.93
C VAL A 136 -7.75 3.62 11.27
N GLN A 137 -7.75 4.42 12.33
CA GLN A 137 -7.31 3.99 13.67
C GLN A 137 -8.22 2.91 14.28
N LYS A 138 -9.48 2.81 13.84
CA LYS A 138 -10.40 1.75 14.27
C LYS A 138 -10.07 0.37 13.66
N LEU A 139 -9.22 0.32 12.65
CA LEU A 139 -8.72 -0.93 12.08
C LEU A 139 -7.61 -1.57 12.93
N VAL A 140 -7.04 -0.86 13.91
CA VAL A 140 -6.03 -1.44 14.81
C VAL A 140 -6.65 -2.60 15.60
N GLY A 141 -5.96 -3.72 15.61
CA GLY A 141 -6.42 -4.96 16.24
C GLY A 141 -7.26 -5.86 15.34
N THR A 142 -7.74 -5.40 14.19
CA THR A 142 -8.47 -6.27 13.24
C THR A 142 -7.54 -7.32 12.65
N SER A 143 -8.08 -8.52 12.46
CA SER A 143 -7.33 -9.71 12.05
C SER A 143 -7.57 -10.09 10.59
N LYS A 144 -6.68 -10.90 10.03
CA LYS A 144 -6.86 -11.49 8.70
C LYS A 144 -8.21 -12.18 8.55
N ALA A 145 -8.67 -12.93 9.57
CA ALA A 145 -9.97 -13.61 9.52
C ALA A 145 -11.15 -12.66 9.26
N GLN A 146 -11.10 -11.44 9.82
CA GLN A 146 -12.15 -10.44 9.59
C GLN A 146 -12.09 -9.89 8.15
N TYR A 147 -10.89 -9.71 7.59
CA TYR A 147 -10.72 -9.32 6.20
C TYR A 147 -11.08 -10.43 5.23
N ASP A 148 -10.82 -11.70 5.57
CA ASP A 148 -11.23 -12.83 4.74
C ASP A 148 -12.76 -12.94 4.66
N ALA A 149 -13.47 -12.61 5.74
CA ALA A 149 -14.93 -12.57 5.80
C ALA A 149 -15.55 -11.39 5.06
N TRP A 150 -14.79 -10.34 4.75
CA TRP A 150 -15.29 -9.19 4.01
C TRP A 150 -15.62 -9.58 2.55
N GLU A 151 -16.87 -9.30 2.12
CA GLU A 151 -17.42 -9.77 0.85
C GLU A 151 -17.22 -8.78 -0.32
N GLY A 152 -16.89 -7.52 -0.04
CA GLY A 152 -16.61 -6.57 -1.12
C GLY A 152 -17.18 -5.17 -0.91
N TYR A 153 -17.48 -4.50 -2.01
CA TYR A 153 -17.89 -3.10 -2.03
C TYR A 153 -19.10 -2.82 -1.13
N GLY A 154 -18.94 -1.86 -0.23
CA GLY A 154 -19.98 -1.45 0.70
C GLY A 154 -20.17 -2.38 1.91
N ASP A 155 -19.48 -3.52 1.95
CA ASP A 155 -19.51 -4.39 3.12
C ASP A 155 -18.66 -3.82 4.27
N THR A 156 -18.93 -4.29 5.48
CA THR A 156 -18.31 -3.79 6.71
C THR A 156 -17.28 -4.78 7.25
N ILE A 157 -16.21 -4.24 7.83
CA ILE A 157 -15.43 -5.00 8.81
C ILE A 157 -15.97 -4.61 10.18
N GLU A 158 -16.14 -5.57 11.06
CA GLU A 158 -16.83 -5.54 12.35
C GLU A 158 -16.75 -4.19 13.13
N THR A 159 -15.66 -3.48 12.99
CA THR A 159 -15.41 -2.19 13.66
C THR A 159 -15.56 -0.97 12.75
N VAL A 160 -15.70 -1.17 11.43
CA VAL A 160 -15.69 -0.10 10.44
C VAL A 160 -16.85 -0.26 9.49
N ASN A 161 -17.82 0.63 9.62
CA ASN A 161 -18.92 0.77 8.66
C ASN A 161 -18.54 1.83 7.62
N PRO A 162 -18.37 1.47 6.33
CA PRO A 162 -18.11 2.44 5.26
C PRO A 162 -19.19 3.52 5.17
N ASP A 163 -20.44 3.16 5.49
CA ASP A 163 -21.58 4.08 5.46
C ASP A 163 -21.57 5.10 6.62
N ALA A 164 -20.79 4.82 7.68
CA ALA A 164 -20.63 5.78 8.79
C ALA A 164 -19.85 7.04 8.35
N VAL A 165 -19.17 6.95 7.20
CA VAL A 165 -18.48 8.09 6.59
C VAL A 165 -19.07 8.31 5.20
N SER A 166 -20.16 9.07 5.16
CA SER A 166 -20.91 9.40 3.94
C SER A 166 -19.99 9.88 2.81
N GLY A 167 -20.12 9.25 1.64
CA GLY A 167 -19.38 9.60 0.43
C GLY A 167 -17.99 8.98 0.29
N ALA A 168 -17.51 8.20 1.25
CA ALA A 168 -16.17 7.59 1.23
C ALA A 168 -16.15 6.10 0.82
N THR A 169 -17.29 5.52 0.42
CA THR A 169 -17.46 4.07 0.21
C THR A 169 -16.41 3.48 -0.75
N VAL A 170 -16.10 4.16 -1.85
CA VAL A 170 -15.06 3.71 -2.81
C VAL A 170 -13.71 3.65 -2.16
N SER A 171 -13.29 4.72 -1.49
CA SER A 171 -11.97 4.81 -0.85
C SER A 171 -11.82 3.82 0.31
N VAL A 172 -12.88 3.62 1.09
CA VAL A 172 -12.92 2.60 2.16
C VAL A 172 -12.81 1.20 1.57
N SER A 173 -13.59 0.88 0.55
CA SER A 173 -13.56 -0.45 -0.08
C SER A 173 -12.21 -0.74 -0.74
N ASN A 174 -11.59 0.26 -1.39
CA ASN A 174 -10.25 0.11 -1.98
C ASN A 174 -9.19 -0.13 -0.91
N MET A 175 -9.23 0.60 0.20
CA MET A 175 -8.32 0.41 1.33
C MET A 175 -8.51 -0.97 1.97
N THR A 176 -9.77 -1.39 2.19
CA THR A 176 -10.10 -2.71 2.76
C THR A 176 -9.62 -3.84 1.86
N SER A 177 -9.86 -3.74 0.56
CA SER A 177 -9.37 -4.71 -0.43
C SER A 177 -7.86 -4.81 -0.44
N LEU A 178 -7.16 -3.67 -0.39
CA LEU A 178 -5.70 -3.64 -0.29
C LEU A 178 -5.22 -4.34 0.99
N ILE A 179 -5.81 -4.02 2.14
CA ILE A 179 -5.40 -4.63 3.42
C ILE A 179 -5.65 -6.14 3.40
N LYS A 180 -6.77 -6.60 2.84
CA LYS A 180 -7.05 -8.03 2.62
C LYS A 180 -5.93 -8.70 1.80
N ALA A 181 -5.55 -8.09 0.67
CA ALA A 181 -4.47 -8.58 -0.18
C ALA A 181 -3.11 -8.55 0.53
N LEU A 182 -2.83 -7.50 1.31
CA LEU A 182 -1.61 -7.39 2.09
C LEU A 182 -1.52 -8.44 3.20
N PHE A 183 -2.62 -8.79 3.86
CA PHE A 183 -2.67 -9.90 4.80
C PHE A 183 -2.34 -11.22 4.12
N GLN A 184 -2.86 -11.46 2.92
CA GLN A 184 -2.54 -12.67 2.17
C GLN A 184 -1.04 -12.72 1.83
N TYR A 185 -0.49 -11.64 1.29
CA TYR A 185 0.93 -11.50 1.01
C TYR A 185 1.79 -11.75 2.27
N HIS A 186 1.43 -11.10 3.38
CA HIS A 186 2.13 -11.22 4.66
C HIS A 186 2.15 -12.66 5.18
N THR A 187 0.98 -13.32 5.18
CA THR A 187 0.88 -14.68 5.72
C THR A 187 1.55 -15.71 4.82
N ASP A 188 1.50 -15.52 3.51
CA ASP A 188 2.23 -16.35 2.55
C ASP A 188 3.75 -16.27 2.76
N LYS A 189 4.25 -15.13 3.15
CA LYS A 189 5.68 -14.88 3.33
C LYS A 189 6.20 -15.28 4.72
N TYR A 190 5.41 -15.06 5.77
CA TYR A 190 5.88 -15.18 7.15
C TYR A 190 5.27 -16.33 7.95
N TYR A 191 4.19 -16.96 7.46
CA TYR A 191 3.52 -18.08 8.14
C TYR A 191 3.63 -19.41 7.40
N LYS A 192 3.98 -19.43 6.12
CA LYS A 192 4.29 -20.66 5.39
C LYS A 192 5.72 -21.08 5.71
N GLN A 193 5.88 -21.93 6.71
CA GLN A 193 7.09 -22.72 6.95
C GLN A 193 6.78 -24.21 6.86
#